data_250f9624ea127905f643fab6fa80b6b6
#
_entry.id   250f9624ea127905f643fab6fa80b6b6
#
_cell.length_a   1.000
_cell.length_b   1.000
_cell.length_c   1.000
_cell.angle_alpha   90.00
_cell.angle_beta   90.00
_cell.angle_gamma   90.00
#
_symmetry.space_group_name_H-M   'P 1'
#
loop_
_entity.id
_entity.type
_entity.pdbx_description
1 polymer ?
#
loop_
_entity_poly.entity_id
_entity_poly.type
_entity_poly.pdbx_seq_one_letter_code
_entity_poly.pdbx_strand_id
1 'polypeptide(L)'
;AGRKANEEDLESIVSAFSAQHERWQLAELLQAAGIAAYPSLTCPEIEVNPQLTERGFWERFDHPEVGERTHSGVPWRTRNTANGVMHRAPLLGEHTDEILGVR
;
A
#
# COMPACT_ATOMS: atom_id res chain seq x y z
N ALA A 1 -9.96 -17.40 23.78
CA ALA A 1 -10.52 -18.73 23.47
C ALA A 1 -11.90 -18.64 22.81
N GLY A 2 -12.85 -17.79 23.26
CA GLY A 2 -14.22 -17.73 22.74
C GLY A 2 -14.34 -17.32 21.26
N ARG A 3 -13.58 -16.34 20.79
CA ARG A 3 -13.65 -15.88 19.38
C ARG A 3 -13.30 -16.98 18.37
N LYS A 4 -12.26 -17.75 18.63
CA LYS A 4 -11.83 -18.83 17.73
C LYS A 4 -12.83 -20.00 17.71
N ALA A 5 -13.52 -20.26 18.83
CA ALA A 5 -14.54 -21.30 18.90
C ALA A 5 -15.84 -20.92 18.14
N ASN A 6 -16.06 -19.63 17.86
CA ASN A 6 -17.25 -19.12 17.17
C ASN A 6 -16.86 -18.32 15.91
N GLU A 7 -15.79 -18.71 15.24
CA GLU A 7 -15.22 -17.96 14.09
C GLU A 7 -16.21 -17.90 12.92
N GLU A 8 -16.83 -19.04 12.57
CA GLU A 8 -17.82 -19.13 11.48
C GLU A 8 -19.08 -18.29 11.75
N ASP A 9 -19.56 -18.31 12.98
CA ASP A 9 -20.74 -17.50 13.38
C ASP A 9 -20.42 -16.00 13.32
N LEU A 10 -19.24 -15.60 13.79
CA LEU A 10 -18.78 -14.23 13.75
C LEU A 10 -18.57 -13.74 12.31
N GLU A 11 -17.97 -14.56 11.46
CA GLU A 11 -17.79 -14.24 10.05
C GLU A 11 -19.13 -14.07 9.33
N SER A 12 -20.08 -14.95 9.61
CA SER A 12 -21.43 -14.87 9.06
C SER A 12 -22.14 -13.56 9.45
N ILE A 13 -22.05 -13.17 10.73
CA ILE A 13 -22.65 -11.92 11.24
C ILE A 13 -21.98 -10.70 10.58
N VAL A 14 -20.66 -10.66 10.54
CA VAL A 14 -19.89 -9.55 9.94
C VAL A 14 -20.17 -9.44 8.45
N SER A 15 -20.18 -10.56 7.73
CA SER A 15 -20.46 -10.61 6.31
C SER A 15 -21.88 -10.15 5.97
N ALA A 16 -22.88 -10.59 6.75
CA ALA A 16 -24.27 -10.17 6.57
C ALA A 16 -24.46 -8.67 6.83
N PHE A 17 -23.76 -8.11 7.82
CA PHE A 17 -23.76 -6.68 8.10
C PHE A 17 -23.06 -5.89 6.98
N SER A 18 -21.88 -6.33 6.56
CA SER A 18 -21.07 -5.67 5.54
C SER A 18 -21.77 -5.63 4.18
N ALA A 19 -22.48 -6.69 3.82
CA ALA A 19 -23.20 -6.80 2.55
C ALA A 19 -24.33 -5.77 2.39
N GLN A 20 -24.77 -5.11 3.46
CA GLN A 20 -25.83 -4.11 3.44
C GLN A 20 -25.30 -2.68 3.17
N HIS A 21 -23.99 -2.49 3.08
CA HIS A 21 -23.36 -1.18 3.00
C HIS A 21 -22.46 -1.07 1.77
N GLU A 22 -22.34 0.12 1.22
CA GLU A 22 -21.27 0.46 0.30
C GLU A 22 -19.94 0.51 1.09
N ARG A 23 -18.86 0.02 0.48
CA ARG A 23 -17.57 -0.21 1.17
C ARG A 23 -16.95 1.02 1.83
N TRP A 24 -17.07 2.21 1.21
CA TRP A 24 -16.54 3.44 1.78
C TRP A 24 -17.41 3.94 2.94
N GLN A 25 -18.73 3.86 2.80
CA GLN A 25 -19.67 4.21 3.86
C GLN A 25 -19.50 3.28 5.07
N LEU A 26 -19.26 1.99 4.82
CA LEU A 26 -18.98 1.03 5.88
C LEU A 26 -17.68 1.36 6.62
N ALA A 27 -16.62 1.69 5.87
CA ALA A 27 -15.35 2.05 6.47
C ALA A 27 -15.48 3.30 7.36
N GLU A 28 -16.16 4.35 6.88
CA GLU A 28 -16.43 5.56 7.65
C GLU A 28 -17.25 5.28 8.92
N LEU A 29 -18.31 4.47 8.79
CA LEU A 29 -19.14 4.08 9.93
C LEU A 29 -18.33 3.35 11.01
N LEU A 30 -17.51 2.39 10.61
CA LEU A 30 -16.67 1.63 11.52
C LEU A 30 -15.56 2.49 12.16
N GLN A 31 -14.93 3.37 11.38
CA GLN A 31 -13.93 4.29 11.90
C GLN A 31 -14.52 5.28 12.90
N ALA A 32 -15.72 5.80 12.63
CA ALA A 32 -16.44 6.66 13.57
C ALA A 32 -16.75 5.95 14.90
N ALA A 33 -16.93 4.64 14.86
CA ALA A 33 -17.08 3.79 16.05
C ALA A 33 -15.74 3.38 16.69
N GLY A 34 -14.60 3.90 16.22
CA GLY A 34 -13.27 3.56 16.73
C GLY A 34 -12.74 2.20 16.28
N ILE A 35 -13.32 1.61 15.24
CA ILE A 35 -12.90 0.33 14.67
C ILE A 35 -11.97 0.60 13.50
N ALA A 36 -10.80 -0.03 13.49
CA ALA A 36 -9.87 0.03 12.38
C ALA A 36 -10.48 -0.73 11.17
N ALA A 37 -10.94 0.01 10.18
CA ALA A 37 -11.53 -0.52 8.96
C ALA A 37 -11.08 0.30 7.75
N TYR A 38 -10.86 -0.38 6.65
CA TYR A 38 -10.56 0.24 5.36
C TYR A 38 -11.00 -0.71 4.23
N PRO A 39 -11.52 -0.20 3.11
CA PRO A 39 -11.92 -1.06 2.01
C PRO A 39 -10.70 -1.66 1.30
N SER A 40 -10.85 -2.87 0.78
CA SER A 40 -9.88 -3.42 -0.18
C SER A 40 -9.95 -2.62 -1.47
N LEU A 41 -8.79 -2.18 -1.95
CA LEU A 41 -8.65 -1.37 -3.15
C LEU A 41 -8.01 -2.17 -4.29
N THR A 42 -8.43 -1.88 -5.50
CA THR A 42 -7.73 -2.31 -6.71
C THR A 42 -6.48 -1.44 -6.96
N CYS A 43 -5.54 -1.90 -7.80
CA CYS A 43 -4.34 -1.11 -8.11
C CYS A 43 -4.64 0.30 -8.63
N PRO A 44 -5.58 0.52 -9.57
CA PRO A 44 -5.95 1.87 -9.99
C PRO A 44 -6.50 2.75 -8.87
N GLU A 45 -7.26 2.18 -7.93
CA GLU A 45 -7.80 2.91 -6.79
C GLU A 45 -6.72 3.28 -5.77
N ILE A 46 -5.73 2.41 -5.60
CA ILE A 46 -4.56 2.71 -4.75
C ILE A 46 -3.77 3.87 -5.32
N GLU A 47 -3.57 3.92 -6.64
CA GLU A 47 -2.79 4.96 -7.32
C GLU A 47 -3.37 6.37 -7.10
N VAL A 48 -4.69 6.50 -7.07
CA VAL A 48 -5.38 7.78 -6.85
C VAL A 48 -5.83 8.00 -5.40
N ASN A 49 -5.38 7.17 -4.48
CA ASN A 49 -5.80 7.23 -3.09
C ASN A 49 -5.32 8.53 -2.42
N PRO A 50 -6.23 9.37 -1.88
CA PRO A 50 -5.89 10.67 -1.32
C PRO A 50 -4.90 10.58 -0.15
N GLN A 51 -5.03 9.56 0.72
CA GLN A 51 -4.15 9.39 1.86
C GLN A 51 -2.72 9.05 1.43
N LEU A 52 -2.56 8.19 0.42
CA LEU A 52 -1.24 7.83 -0.10
C LEU A 52 -0.58 9.02 -0.79
N THR A 53 -1.36 9.81 -1.53
CA THR A 53 -0.90 11.05 -2.15
C THR A 53 -0.45 12.07 -1.10
N GLU A 54 -1.27 12.34 -0.08
CA GLU A 54 -0.96 13.28 1.02
C GLU A 54 0.27 12.83 1.82
N ARG A 55 0.48 11.54 1.96
CA ARG A 55 1.67 11.00 2.61
C ARG A 55 2.93 11.02 1.74
N GLY A 56 2.84 11.39 0.48
CA GLY A 56 3.97 11.35 -0.46
C GLY A 56 4.47 9.92 -0.68
N PHE A 57 3.52 8.97 -0.79
CA PHE A 57 3.88 7.56 -0.95
C PHE A 57 4.41 7.23 -2.35
N TRP A 58 3.99 8.01 -3.36
CA TRP A 58 4.35 7.78 -4.74
C TRP A 58 5.66 8.50 -5.10
N GLU A 59 6.58 7.78 -5.71
CA GLU A 59 7.86 8.28 -6.17
C GLU A 59 7.98 8.14 -7.68
N ARG A 60 8.57 9.14 -8.34
CA ARG A 60 8.71 9.18 -9.79
C ARG A 60 10.17 9.09 -10.18
N PHE A 61 10.45 8.22 -11.12
CA PHE A 61 11.77 8.04 -11.69
C PHE A 61 11.70 8.04 -13.21
N ASP A 62 12.66 8.71 -13.83
CA ASP A 62 12.89 8.58 -15.26
C ASP A 62 13.78 7.36 -15.53
N HIS A 63 13.25 6.43 -16.32
CA HIS A 63 13.94 5.19 -16.66
C HIS A 63 14.34 5.22 -18.14
N PRO A 64 15.63 4.95 -18.50
CA PRO A 64 16.16 5.13 -19.85
C PRO A 64 15.40 4.37 -20.95
N GLU A 65 14.83 3.21 -20.63
CA GLU A 65 14.14 2.37 -21.62
C GLU A 65 12.62 2.59 -21.65
N VAL A 66 11.99 2.91 -20.51
CA VAL A 66 10.53 2.98 -20.42
C VAL A 66 9.99 4.36 -20.04
N GLY A 67 10.88 5.36 -19.90
CA GLY A 67 10.52 6.74 -19.56
C GLY A 67 10.05 6.89 -18.10
N GLU A 68 9.39 8.00 -17.81
CA GLU A 68 8.91 8.29 -16.45
C GLU A 68 7.93 7.21 -15.96
N ARG A 69 8.20 6.73 -14.75
CA ARG A 69 7.35 5.74 -14.05
C ARG A 69 7.13 6.15 -12.61
N THR A 70 5.91 5.89 -12.16
CA THR A 70 5.54 6.03 -10.75
C THR A 70 5.73 4.69 -10.06
N HIS A 71 6.41 4.71 -8.92
CA HIS A 71 6.64 3.55 -8.08
C HIS A 71 6.05 3.78 -6.69
N SER A 72 5.68 2.69 -6.03
CA SER A 72 5.35 2.74 -4.62
C SER A 72 6.61 3.01 -3.80
N GLY A 73 6.53 4.00 -2.93
CA GLY A 73 7.57 4.28 -1.94
C GLY A 73 7.46 3.37 -0.73
N VAL A 74 8.17 3.73 0.32
CA VAL A 74 8.13 2.99 1.59
C VAL A 74 6.94 3.45 2.46
N PRO A 75 6.23 2.53 3.13
CA PRO A 75 5.04 2.88 3.91
C PRO A 75 5.34 3.56 5.25
N TRP A 76 6.58 3.49 5.73
CA TRP A 76 7.00 4.12 6.98
C TRP A 76 7.60 5.50 6.75
N ARG A 77 7.61 6.31 7.81
CA ARG A 77 8.31 7.58 7.86
C ARG A 77 9.27 7.59 9.04
N THR A 78 10.49 8.03 8.81
CA THR A 78 11.47 8.29 9.86
C THR A 78 11.56 9.80 10.13
N ARG A 79 11.89 10.17 11.36
CA ARG A 79 11.96 11.58 11.75
C ARG A 79 13.28 12.24 11.34
N ASN A 80 14.38 11.50 11.45
CA ASN A 80 15.72 12.05 11.32
C ASN A 80 16.56 11.41 10.21
N THR A 81 15.95 10.59 9.37
CA THR A 81 16.62 9.90 8.27
C THR A 81 15.79 10.09 7.00
N ALA A 82 16.44 10.26 5.88
CA ALA A 82 15.75 10.29 4.59
C ALA A 82 15.00 8.97 4.37
N ASN A 83 13.78 9.11 3.91
CA ASN A 83 12.95 7.96 3.49
C ASN A 83 12.79 8.01 1.99
N GLY A 84 12.49 6.85 1.44
CA GLY A 84 12.07 6.73 0.06
C GLY A 84 12.95 5.77 -0.72
N VAL A 85 12.56 5.55 -1.96
CA VAL A 85 13.37 4.83 -2.94
C VAL A 85 14.38 5.81 -3.50
N MET A 86 15.67 5.49 -3.41
CA MET A 86 16.75 6.42 -3.77
C MET A 86 17.07 6.40 -5.26
N HIS A 87 16.79 5.30 -5.93
CA HIS A 87 17.15 5.08 -7.33
C HIS A 87 16.05 4.35 -8.09
N ARG A 88 16.00 4.58 -9.40
CA ARG A 88 15.17 3.79 -10.30
C ARG A 88 15.60 2.32 -10.34
N ALA A 89 14.79 1.47 -10.92
CA ALA A 89 15.20 0.10 -11.24
C ALA A 89 16.43 0.11 -12.17
N PRO A 90 17.45 -0.73 -11.91
CA PRO A 90 18.63 -0.78 -12.76
C PRO A 90 18.33 -1.44 -14.11
N LEU A 91 19.11 -1.10 -15.12
CA LEU A 91 19.16 -1.83 -16.38
C LEU A 91 19.81 -3.19 -16.18
N LEU A 92 19.56 -4.10 -17.13
CA LEU A 92 20.17 -5.43 -17.11
C LEU A 92 21.71 -5.30 -17.09
N GLY A 93 22.33 -5.80 -16.02
CA GLY A 93 23.76 -5.78 -15.84
C GLY A 93 24.38 -4.44 -15.43
N GLU A 94 23.59 -3.39 -15.21
CA GLU A 94 24.08 -2.01 -14.94
C GLU A 94 25.11 -1.93 -13.82
N HIS A 95 24.97 -2.73 -12.78
CA HIS A 95 25.85 -2.74 -11.60
C HIS A 95 26.67 -4.02 -11.46
N THR A 96 26.68 -4.88 -12.48
CA THR A 96 27.35 -6.19 -12.40
C THR A 96 28.85 -6.06 -12.11
N ASP A 97 29.55 -5.22 -12.84
CA ASP A 97 31.00 -5.04 -12.70
C ASP A 97 31.35 -4.41 -11.36
N GLU A 98 30.54 -3.43 -10.92
CA GLU A 98 30.69 -2.77 -9.61
C GLU A 98 30.53 -3.77 -8.46
N ILE A 99 29.48 -4.60 -8.50
CA ILE A 99 29.17 -5.55 -7.43
C ILE A 99 30.16 -6.72 -7.40
N LEU A 100 30.53 -7.24 -8.56
CA LEU A 100 31.46 -8.36 -8.68
C LEU A 100 32.94 -7.97 -8.61
N GLY A 101 33.25 -6.66 -8.64
CA GLY A 101 34.61 -6.16 -8.64
C GLY A 101 35.41 -6.55 -9.89
N VAL A 102 34.74 -6.78 -11.00
CA VAL A 102 35.36 -7.10 -12.30
C VAL A 102 35.80 -5.77 -12.91
N ARG A 103 37.10 -5.60 -13.09
CA ARG A 103 37.73 -4.47 -13.79
C ARG A 103 38.23 -4.92 -15.15
#